data_23f11954dcca6cbfe6f47e11d26120ec
#
_entry.id   23f11954dcca6cbfe6f47e11d26120ec
#
_cell.length_a   1.000
_cell.length_b   1.000
_cell.length_c   1.000
_cell.angle_alpha   90.00
_cell.angle_beta   90.00
_cell.angle_gamma   90.00
#
_symmetry.space_group_name_H-M   'P 1'
#
loop_
_entity.id
_entity.type
_entity.pdbx_description
1 polymer ?
#
loop_
_entity_poly.entity_id
_entity_poly.type
_entity_poly.pdbx_seq_one_letter_code
_entity_poly.pdbx_strand_id
1 'polypeptide(L)'
;MNETTRQLIVHKVKHNTKRLITSIKWVIFSIVVGIVAGSCGTAFYFALSVVTDFRMKYPWLIYFLPIGGLTIVGLYHLCKDDNDTGTNLVISAIHSGDKVPFIMAPLIFVSTLITHLFGGSAGREGAALQMGGSIGSSIGRVFRFDEKDKHVMIMCGMSAAFSALFGTPMAAAIFSMEMISVGVMYYIALVPCVISSLIAHGIASYFNVTNEFFAIENIPDFTILNSVKISALAILCALVSILFCVALHSSEALYKKYLPNKYTRVFIGGCFVIIATMLVGNQTYNGTGMSVIQSSIDGSVRPEAFLLKIIFTALTLGAGFKGGEIVPSFFIGATFGCLFGNLTGFEPSLCTAVGMISLFCGVTNCPITSLLISFELFGYDGMPYFLLAIPFSYMLSGYFGLYRSQKIVYSKYKTSYINKSTH
;
A
#
# COMPACT_ATOMS: atom_id res chain seq x y z
N MET A 1 33.64 -33.74 35.81
CA MET A 1 33.13 -33.14 34.56
C MET A 1 34.32 -32.89 33.67
N ASN A 2 34.38 -33.61 32.51
CA ASN A 2 35.54 -33.48 31.61
C ASN A 2 35.68 -32.04 31.08
N GLU A 3 36.93 -31.63 30.90
CA GLU A 3 37.27 -30.26 30.42
C GLU A 3 36.57 -29.92 29.11
N THR A 4 36.42 -30.90 28.22
CA THR A 4 35.65 -30.79 26.97
C THR A 4 34.16 -30.50 27.19
N THR A 5 33.54 -31.11 28.21
CA THR A 5 32.12 -30.85 28.56
C THR A 5 31.92 -29.45 29.13
N ARG A 6 32.87 -28.97 29.93
CA ARG A 6 32.87 -27.59 30.49
C ARG A 6 33.01 -26.54 29.38
N GLN A 7 33.89 -26.78 28.41
CA GLN A 7 34.09 -25.88 27.26
C GLN A 7 32.84 -25.85 26.36
N LEU A 8 32.17 -26.97 26.11
CA LEU A 8 30.92 -27.06 25.37
C LEU A 8 29.78 -26.30 26.07
N ILE A 9 29.67 -26.41 27.40
CA ILE A 9 28.64 -25.71 28.18
C ILE A 9 28.91 -24.19 28.13
N VAL A 10 30.14 -23.75 28.34
CA VAL A 10 30.53 -22.33 28.29
C VAL A 10 30.27 -21.74 26.91
N HIS A 11 30.60 -22.49 25.85
CA HIS A 11 30.32 -22.09 24.46
C HIS A 11 28.80 -21.96 24.18
N LYS A 12 27.99 -22.94 24.62
CA LYS A 12 26.52 -22.91 24.51
C LYS A 12 25.91 -21.73 25.28
N VAL A 13 26.35 -21.50 26.50
CA VAL A 13 25.86 -20.37 27.33
C VAL A 13 26.22 -19.06 26.67
N LYS A 14 27.46 -18.85 26.25
CA LYS A 14 27.91 -17.62 25.56
C LYS A 14 27.12 -17.40 24.25
N HIS A 15 26.86 -18.44 23.49
CA HIS A 15 26.07 -18.36 22.26
C HIS A 15 24.60 -17.99 22.53
N ASN A 16 23.97 -18.61 23.53
CA ASN A 16 22.59 -18.32 23.91
C ASN A 16 22.44 -16.90 24.50
N THR A 17 23.40 -16.44 25.30
CA THR A 17 23.43 -15.07 25.84
C THR A 17 23.53 -14.05 24.70
N LYS A 18 24.38 -14.30 23.69
CA LYS A 18 24.48 -13.41 22.51
C LYS A 18 23.17 -13.37 21.72
N ARG A 19 22.48 -14.51 21.54
CA ARG A 19 21.16 -14.55 20.91
C ARG A 19 20.11 -13.76 21.68
N LEU A 20 20.08 -13.93 23.01
CA LEU A 20 19.14 -13.20 23.87
C LEU A 20 19.36 -11.69 23.79
N ILE A 21 20.59 -11.23 23.85
CA ILE A 21 20.93 -9.79 23.72
C ILE A 21 20.47 -9.26 22.36
N THR A 22 20.69 -10.02 21.27
CA THR A 22 20.24 -9.62 19.94
C THR A 22 18.71 -9.55 19.87
N SER A 23 17.99 -10.51 20.46
CA SER A 23 16.53 -10.49 20.51
C SER A 23 15.99 -9.30 21.30
N ILE A 24 16.58 -8.99 22.47
CA ILE A 24 16.22 -7.82 23.27
C ILE A 24 16.48 -6.52 22.48
N LYS A 25 17.62 -6.44 21.78
CA LYS A 25 17.92 -5.32 20.87
C LYS A 25 16.77 -5.10 19.89
N TRP A 26 16.35 -6.14 19.19
CA TRP A 26 15.26 -6.03 18.21
C TRP A 26 13.93 -5.60 18.83
N VAL A 27 13.57 -6.14 19.99
CA VAL A 27 12.34 -5.74 20.72
C VAL A 27 12.38 -4.24 21.04
N ILE A 28 13.47 -3.76 21.66
CA ILE A 28 13.60 -2.35 22.06
C ILE A 28 13.48 -1.42 20.83
N PHE A 29 14.22 -1.72 19.76
CA PHE A 29 14.22 -0.86 18.58
C PHE A 29 12.89 -0.92 17.81
N SER A 30 12.22 -2.07 17.81
CA SER A 30 10.86 -2.19 17.23
C SER A 30 9.85 -1.33 17.99
N ILE A 31 9.96 -1.27 19.30
CA ILE A 31 9.12 -0.37 20.14
C ILE A 31 9.41 1.10 19.77
N VAL A 32 10.68 1.50 19.69
CA VAL A 32 11.05 2.88 19.33
C VAL A 32 10.53 3.26 17.95
N VAL A 33 10.73 2.40 16.95
CA VAL A 33 10.21 2.64 15.59
C VAL A 33 8.68 2.65 15.58
N GLY A 34 8.04 1.72 16.29
CA GLY A 34 6.59 1.65 16.44
C GLY A 34 6.00 2.94 17.01
N ILE A 35 6.64 3.50 18.04
CA ILE A 35 6.20 4.77 18.64
C ILE A 35 6.39 5.93 17.66
N VAL A 36 7.58 6.09 17.08
CA VAL A 36 7.87 7.26 16.22
C VAL A 36 7.08 7.20 14.91
N ALA A 37 7.18 6.09 14.16
CA ALA A 37 6.50 5.96 12.89
C ALA A 37 4.96 5.83 13.06
N GLY A 38 4.50 5.17 14.13
CA GLY A 38 3.09 5.08 14.49
C GLY A 38 2.48 6.43 14.83
N SER A 39 3.17 7.24 15.65
CA SER A 39 2.72 8.61 15.95
C SER A 39 2.67 9.51 14.71
N CYS A 40 3.67 9.40 13.82
CA CYS A 40 3.66 10.13 12.56
C CYS A 40 2.52 9.65 11.63
N GLY A 41 2.25 8.33 11.57
CA GLY A 41 1.13 7.76 10.82
C GLY A 41 -0.23 8.23 11.35
N THR A 42 -0.40 8.26 12.66
CA THR A 42 -1.59 8.77 13.34
C THR A 42 -1.81 10.27 13.05
N ALA A 43 -0.74 11.08 13.14
CA ALA A 43 -0.81 12.51 12.79
C ALA A 43 -1.17 12.71 11.31
N PHE A 44 -0.64 11.86 10.42
CA PHE A 44 -0.95 11.88 9.01
C PHE A 44 -2.42 11.54 8.71
N TYR A 45 -2.99 10.57 9.43
CA TYR A 45 -4.41 10.24 9.34
C TYR A 45 -5.29 11.45 9.66
N PHE A 46 -5.05 12.12 10.79
CA PHE A 46 -5.85 13.29 11.18
C PHE A 46 -5.66 14.47 10.20
N ALA A 47 -4.43 14.73 9.78
CA ALA A 47 -4.17 15.78 8.79
C ALA A 47 -4.90 15.52 7.48
N LEU A 48 -4.92 14.27 7.00
CA LEU A 48 -5.67 13.87 5.80
C LEU A 48 -7.18 13.99 5.97
N SER A 49 -7.72 13.61 7.14
CA SER A 49 -9.14 13.80 7.45
C SER A 49 -9.52 15.27 7.35
N VAL A 50 -8.77 16.15 8.03
CA VAL A 50 -9.02 17.60 8.02
C VAL A 50 -8.99 18.18 6.61
N VAL A 51 -7.99 17.86 5.80
CA VAL A 51 -7.92 18.41 4.42
C VAL A 51 -8.98 17.82 3.50
N THR A 52 -9.39 16.57 3.73
CA THR A 52 -10.47 15.92 2.97
C THR A 52 -11.82 16.57 3.31
N ASP A 53 -12.12 16.78 4.58
CA ASP A 53 -13.34 17.44 5.04
C ASP A 53 -13.40 18.90 4.53
N PHE A 54 -12.26 19.60 4.57
CA PHE A 54 -12.15 20.95 4.03
C PHE A 54 -12.43 20.98 2.53
N ARG A 55 -11.87 20.05 1.75
CA ARG A 55 -12.16 19.91 0.32
C ARG A 55 -13.64 19.61 0.06
N MET A 56 -14.24 18.71 0.84
CA MET A 56 -15.66 18.36 0.70
C MET A 56 -16.56 19.58 0.94
N LYS A 57 -16.19 20.44 1.89
CA LYS A 57 -16.89 21.68 2.18
C LYS A 57 -16.70 22.74 1.09
N TYR A 58 -15.55 22.74 0.40
CA TYR A 58 -15.18 23.72 -0.61
C TYR A 58 -14.81 23.04 -1.94
N PRO A 59 -15.77 22.52 -2.71
CA PRO A 59 -15.51 21.75 -3.93
C PRO A 59 -14.73 22.51 -5.02
N TRP A 60 -14.76 23.83 -5.00
CA TRP A 60 -14.02 24.69 -5.94
C TRP A 60 -12.49 24.62 -5.78
N LEU A 61 -11.98 24.06 -4.68
CA LEU A 61 -10.55 23.87 -4.45
C LEU A 61 -9.87 23.04 -5.55
N ILE A 62 -10.62 22.22 -6.27
CA ILE A 62 -10.08 21.41 -7.37
C ILE A 62 -9.43 22.28 -8.47
N TYR A 63 -9.92 23.49 -8.70
CA TYR A 63 -9.35 24.41 -9.70
C TYR A 63 -7.91 24.84 -9.37
N PHE A 64 -7.48 24.66 -8.13
CA PHE A 64 -6.12 24.94 -7.66
C PHE A 64 -5.20 23.71 -7.72
N LEU A 65 -5.67 22.58 -8.20
CA LEU A 65 -4.84 21.37 -8.33
C LEU A 65 -3.54 21.62 -9.12
N PRO A 66 -3.53 22.35 -10.26
CA PRO A 66 -2.29 22.65 -10.97
C PRO A 66 -1.29 23.47 -10.13
N ILE A 67 -1.78 24.43 -9.33
CA ILE A 67 -0.95 25.22 -8.43
C ILE A 67 -0.42 24.34 -7.29
N GLY A 68 -1.27 23.49 -6.71
CA GLY A 68 -0.84 22.50 -5.73
C GLY A 68 0.28 21.59 -6.25
N GLY A 69 0.18 21.16 -7.51
CA GLY A 69 1.22 20.39 -8.17
C GLY A 69 2.55 21.17 -8.31
N LEU A 70 2.49 22.43 -8.71
CA LEU A 70 3.69 23.31 -8.77
C LEU A 70 4.33 23.45 -7.38
N THR A 71 3.52 23.61 -6.33
CA THR A 71 3.98 23.67 -4.95
C THR A 71 4.71 22.37 -4.55
N ILE A 72 4.15 21.21 -4.89
CA ILE A 72 4.79 19.90 -4.62
C ILE A 72 6.16 19.83 -5.29
N VAL A 73 6.24 20.10 -6.59
CA VAL A 73 7.52 20.06 -7.33
C VAL A 73 8.51 21.08 -6.76
N GLY A 74 8.06 22.27 -6.41
CA GLY A 74 8.88 23.31 -5.77
C GLY A 74 9.45 22.86 -4.41
N LEU A 75 8.66 22.20 -3.56
CA LEU A 75 9.11 21.66 -2.28
C LEU A 75 10.21 20.61 -2.46
N TYR A 76 10.03 19.67 -3.40
CA TYR A 76 11.06 18.64 -3.71
C TYR A 76 12.33 19.28 -4.24
N HIS A 77 12.24 20.29 -5.08
CA HIS A 77 13.39 21.04 -5.61
C HIS A 77 14.14 21.79 -4.50
N LEU A 78 13.41 22.51 -3.63
CA LEU A 78 14.01 23.23 -2.49
C LEU A 78 14.74 22.29 -1.52
N CYS A 79 14.20 21.09 -1.32
CA CYS A 79 14.81 20.07 -0.47
C CYS A 79 15.90 19.24 -1.17
N LYS A 80 16.22 19.53 -2.45
CA LYS A 80 17.21 18.82 -3.27
C LYS A 80 16.93 17.32 -3.39
N ASP A 81 15.66 16.94 -3.41
CA ASP A 81 15.19 15.55 -3.55
C ASP A 81 14.45 15.34 -4.88
N ASP A 82 14.96 15.96 -5.94
CA ASP A 82 14.35 15.93 -7.28
C ASP A 82 14.23 14.54 -7.88
N ASN A 83 15.04 13.58 -7.45
CA ASN A 83 15.12 12.23 -8.00
C ASN A 83 14.36 11.19 -7.16
N ASP A 84 13.49 11.65 -6.24
CA ASP A 84 12.68 10.76 -5.44
C ASP A 84 11.79 9.86 -6.32
N THR A 85 11.94 8.55 -6.17
CA THR A 85 11.15 7.52 -6.84
C THR A 85 10.04 6.95 -5.95
N GLY A 86 9.77 7.61 -4.83
CA GLY A 86 8.68 7.25 -3.93
C GLY A 86 8.87 5.89 -3.25
N THR A 87 7.82 5.08 -3.23
CA THR A 87 7.83 3.73 -2.62
C THR A 87 8.91 2.83 -3.26
N ASN A 88 9.22 3.03 -4.55
CA ASN A 88 10.27 2.28 -5.23
C ASN A 88 11.66 2.52 -4.62
N LEU A 89 11.96 3.73 -4.10
CA LEU A 89 13.21 4.00 -3.40
C LEU A 89 13.30 3.20 -2.10
N VAL A 90 12.21 3.11 -1.35
CA VAL A 90 12.17 2.36 -0.08
C VAL A 90 12.38 0.86 -0.32
N ILE A 91 11.76 0.30 -1.37
CA ILE A 91 11.93 -1.10 -1.77
C ILE A 91 13.36 -1.36 -2.25
N SER A 92 13.91 -0.49 -3.12
CA SER A 92 15.28 -0.65 -3.63
C SER A 92 16.32 -0.54 -2.52
N ALA A 93 16.09 0.30 -1.52
CA ALA A 93 16.97 0.43 -0.37
C ALA A 93 17.17 -0.89 0.41
N ILE A 94 16.15 -1.74 0.44
CA ILE A 94 16.23 -3.06 1.08
C ILE A 94 17.00 -4.07 0.20
N HIS A 95 17.02 -3.88 -1.13
CA HIS A 95 17.73 -4.77 -2.05
C HIS A 95 19.17 -4.36 -2.31
N SER A 96 19.38 -3.08 -2.58
CA SER A 96 20.65 -2.54 -3.10
C SER A 96 21.41 -1.68 -2.06
N GLY A 97 20.80 -1.43 -0.89
CA GLY A 97 21.39 -0.56 0.12
C GLY A 97 21.33 0.92 -0.23
N ASP A 98 20.43 1.32 -1.13
CA ASP A 98 20.20 2.72 -1.46
C ASP A 98 19.85 3.53 -0.20
N LYS A 99 20.28 4.79 -0.16
CA LYS A 99 20.03 5.64 1.01
C LYS A 99 18.63 6.23 0.93
N VAL A 100 17.78 5.93 1.92
CA VAL A 100 16.50 6.61 2.11
C VAL A 100 16.74 7.86 2.98
N PRO A 101 16.60 9.08 2.43
CA PRO A 101 16.84 10.31 3.20
C PRO A 101 15.69 10.57 4.20
N PHE A 102 16.01 11.21 5.34
CA PHE A 102 14.99 11.57 6.32
C PHE A 102 13.97 12.57 5.76
N ILE A 103 14.45 13.47 4.88
CA ILE A 103 13.61 14.52 4.29
C ILE A 103 12.44 13.97 3.47
N MET A 104 12.52 12.72 2.99
CA MET A 104 11.42 12.05 2.30
C MET A 104 10.16 11.97 3.18
N ALA A 105 10.28 11.73 4.49
CA ALA A 105 9.13 11.61 5.39
C ALA A 105 8.28 12.90 5.45
N PRO A 106 8.81 14.07 5.79
CA PRO A 106 8.02 15.30 5.79
C PRO A 106 7.60 15.73 4.38
N LEU A 107 8.40 15.48 3.33
CA LEU A 107 8.03 15.82 1.96
C LEU A 107 6.80 15.04 1.50
N ILE A 108 6.81 13.71 1.66
CA ILE A 108 5.67 12.89 1.23
C ILE A 108 4.42 13.20 2.06
N PHE A 109 4.59 13.48 3.37
CA PHE A 109 3.50 13.91 4.26
C PHE A 109 2.81 15.15 3.70
N VAL A 110 3.54 16.26 3.52
CA VAL A 110 2.98 17.54 3.06
C VAL A 110 2.45 17.43 1.63
N SER A 111 3.20 16.78 0.75
CA SER A 111 2.82 16.66 -0.66
C SER A 111 1.55 15.84 -0.88
N THR A 112 1.35 14.78 -0.07
CA THR A 112 0.11 14.01 -0.13
C THR A 112 -1.07 14.81 0.40
N LEU A 113 -0.89 15.60 1.46
CA LEU A 113 -1.93 16.52 1.94
C LEU A 113 -2.33 17.53 0.86
N ILE A 114 -1.37 18.12 0.15
CA ILE A 114 -1.63 19.05 -0.97
C ILE A 114 -2.42 18.34 -2.08
N THR A 115 -2.02 17.11 -2.46
CA THR A 115 -2.74 16.34 -3.48
C THR A 115 -4.20 16.10 -3.08
N HIS A 116 -4.45 15.71 -1.83
CA HIS A 116 -5.80 15.43 -1.33
C HIS A 116 -6.62 16.72 -1.15
N LEU A 117 -6.02 17.80 -0.69
CA LEU A 117 -6.67 19.11 -0.51
C LEU A 117 -7.25 19.61 -1.82
N PHE A 118 -6.49 19.48 -2.90
CA PHE A 118 -6.90 19.96 -4.22
C PHE A 118 -7.57 18.88 -5.09
N GLY A 119 -7.89 17.71 -4.53
CA GLY A 119 -8.72 16.73 -5.20
C GLY A 119 -8.00 15.84 -6.22
N GLY A 120 -6.69 15.66 -6.11
CA GLY A 120 -5.99 14.64 -6.88
C GLY A 120 -6.49 13.23 -6.51
N SER A 121 -6.61 12.35 -7.50
CA SER A 121 -7.04 10.96 -7.28
C SER A 121 -5.86 10.09 -6.85
N ALA A 122 -5.73 9.87 -5.54
CA ALA A 122 -4.65 9.10 -4.94
C ALA A 122 -5.10 8.48 -3.61
N GLY A 123 -4.36 7.46 -3.16
CA GLY A 123 -4.46 6.89 -1.84
C GLY A 123 -3.47 7.53 -0.86
N ARG A 124 -3.39 6.97 0.32
CA ARG A 124 -2.57 7.45 1.46
C ARG A 124 -1.54 6.41 1.92
N GLU A 125 -1.75 5.14 1.62
CA GLU A 125 -0.96 4.02 2.16
C GLU A 125 0.45 3.97 1.58
N GLY A 126 0.62 4.22 0.27
CA GLY A 126 1.95 4.33 -0.34
C GLY A 126 2.78 5.46 0.28
N ALA A 127 2.14 6.59 0.63
CA ALA A 127 2.79 7.68 1.35
C ALA A 127 3.20 7.26 2.78
N ALA A 128 2.36 6.48 3.47
CA ALA A 128 2.69 5.94 4.79
C ALA A 128 3.90 4.99 4.74
N LEU A 129 3.98 4.12 3.73
CA LEU A 129 5.13 3.24 3.53
C LEU A 129 6.43 4.03 3.33
N GLN A 130 6.39 5.09 2.51
CA GLN A 130 7.54 5.97 2.27
C GLN A 130 7.96 6.69 3.54
N MET A 131 7.00 7.29 4.24
CA MET A 131 7.23 8.00 5.51
C MET A 131 7.81 7.05 6.56
N GLY A 132 7.18 5.90 6.77
CA GLY A 132 7.63 4.90 7.73
C GLY A 132 9.01 4.34 7.40
N GLY A 133 9.25 4.00 6.13
CA GLY A 133 10.55 3.52 5.66
C GLY A 133 11.67 4.53 5.87
N SER A 134 11.41 5.82 5.60
CA SER A 134 12.34 6.92 5.83
C SER A 134 12.66 7.11 7.32
N ILE A 135 11.63 7.06 8.20
CA ILE A 135 11.80 7.12 9.66
C ILE A 135 12.63 5.94 10.15
N GLY A 136 12.28 4.70 9.75
CA GLY A 136 13.00 3.48 10.11
C GLY A 136 14.47 3.52 9.68
N SER A 137 14.74 3.92 8.43
CA SER A 137 16.09 4.12 7.89
C SER A 137 16.89 5.13 8.73
N SER A 138 16.26 6.23 9.13
CA SER A 138 16.90 7.30 9.88
C SER A 138 17.23 6.89 11.31
N ILE A 139 16.32 6.19 11.99
CA ILE A 139 16.58 5.59 13.31
C ILE A 139 17.75 4.62 13.20
N GLY A 140 17.77 3.73 12.19
CA GLY A 140 18.88 2.79 11.97
C GLY A 140 20.25 3.50 11.78
N ARG A 141 20.25 4.67 11.13
CA ARG A 141 21.48 5.50 10.98
C ARG A 141 21.93 6.15 12.28
N VAL A 142 21.01 6.73 13.04
CA VAL A 142 21.32 7.37 14.34
C VAL A 142 21.96 6.37 15.29
N PHE A 143 21.44 5.14 15.32
CA PHE A 143 21.98 4.07 16.16
C PHE A 143 23.13 3.27 15.52
N ARG A 144 23.62 3.72 14.35
CA ARG A 144 24.79 3.15 13.64
C ARG A 144 24.65 1.65 13.37
N PHE A 145 23.47 1.21 12.95
CA PHE A 145 23.25 -0.17 12.53
C PHE A 145 24.00 -0.46 11.23
N ASP A 146 24.39 -1.72 11.06
CA ASP A 146 24.91 -2.19 9.77
C ASP A 146 23.82 -2.17 8.69
N GLU A 147 24.21 -2.35 7.42
CA GLU A 147 23.27 -2.23 6.30
C GLU A 147 22.14 -3.26 6.38
N LYS A 148 22.44 -4.49 6.84
CA LYS A 148 21.42 -5.55 6.97
C LYS A 148 20.41 -5.25 8.07
N ASP A 149 20.88 -4.75 9.22
CA ASP A 149 20.01 -4.34 10.32
C ASP A 149 19.16 -3.11 9.93
N LYS A 150 19.69 -2.20 9.10
CA LYS A 150 18.90 -1.08 8.54
C LYS A 150 17.75 -1.53 7.67
N HIS A 151 17.92 -2.60 6.88
CA HIS A 151 16.81 -3.16 6.10
C HIS A 151 15.64 -3.59 6.99
N VAL A 152 15.92 -4.23 8.13
CA VAL A 152 14.89 -4.59 9.12
C VAL A 152 14.23 -3.34 9.70
N MET A 153 15.02 -2.29 10.02
CA MET A 153 14.47 -1.03 10.54
C MET A 153 13.54 -0.31 9.54
N ILE A 154 13.89 -0.33 8.24
CA ILE A 154 13.03 0.18 7.17
C ILE A 154 11.69 -0.56 7.16
N MET A 155 11.72 -1.90 7.16
CA MET A 155 10.50 -2.73 7.18
C MET A 155 9.66 -2.48 8.44
N CYS A 156 10.29 -2.32 9.62
CA CYS A 156 9.58 -1.96 10.86
C CYS A 156 8.86 -0.61 10.74
N GLY A 157 9.52 0.38 10.16
CA GLY A 157 8.93 1.70 9.95
C GLY A 157 7.75 1.66 8.97
N MET A 158 7.90 0.93 7.85
CA MET A 158 6.82 0.68 6.90
C MET A 158 5.62 0.02 7.58
N SER A 159 5.87 -1.04 8.34
CA SER A 159 4.85 -1.78 9.09
C SER A 159 4.11 -0.90 10.09
N ALA A 160 4.84 -0.11 10.88
CA ALA A 160 4.26 0.77 11.88
C ALA A 160 3.37 1.87 11.25
N ALA A 161 3.88 2.59 10.23
CA ALA A 161 3.13 3.67 9.61
C ALA A 161 1.89 3.17 8.85
N PHE A 162 1.99 2.02 8.16
CA PHE A 162 0.85 1.39 7.51
C PHE A 162 -0.22 0.96 8.52
N SER A 163 0.20 0.30 9.61
CA SER A 163 -0.69 -0.15 10.68
C SER A 163 -1.45 1.01 11.34
N ALA A 164 -0.75 2.10 11.66
CA ALA A 164 -1.37 3.28 12.28
C ALA A 164 -2.40 3.97 11.36
N LEU A 165 -2.18 3.90 10.05
CA LEU A 165 -3.05 4.58 9.07
C LEU A 165 -4.26 3.74 8.67
N PHE A 166 -4.09 2.42 8.58
CA PHE A 166 -5.07 1.51 8.01
C PHE A 166 -5.81 0.65 9.05
N GLY A 167 -5.23 0.54 10.25
CA GLY A 167 -5.85 -0.22 11.35
C GLY A 167 -5.71 -1.74 11.22
N THR A 168 -4.80 -2.23 10.36
CA THR A 168 -4.59 -3.66 10.07
C THR A 168 -3.19 -4.11 10.48
N PRO A 169 -2.93 -4.35 11.79
CA PRO A 169 -1.57 -4.62 12.29
C PRO A 169 -0.96 -5.93 11.79
N MET A 170 -1.75 -7.00 11.61
CA MET A 170 -1.23 -8.28 11.11
C MET A 170 -0.81 -8.16 9.64
N ALA A 171 -1.70 -7.62 8.83
CA ALA A 171 -1.42 -7.39 7.42
C ALA A 171 -0.25 -6.41 7.21
N ALA A 172 -0.18 -5.34 7.99
CA ALA A 172 0.92 -4.36 7.91
C ALA A 172 2.29 -4.99 8.18
N ALA A 173 2.38 -5.88 9.19
CA ALA A 173 3.61 -6.59 9.49
C ALA A 173 4.07 -7.49 8.34
N ILE A 174 3.17 -8.25 7.76
CA ILE A 174 3.48 -9.15 6.64
C ILE A 174 3.72 -8.37 5.34
N PHE A 175 2.91 -7.33 5.08
CA PHE A 175 3.03 -6.52 3.86
C PHE A 175 4.42 -5.90 3.71
N SER A 176 4.97 -5.34 4.79
CA SER A 176 6.30 -4.74 4.77
C SER A 176 7.43 -5.72 4.42
N MET A 177 7.21 -7.03 4.60
CA MET A 177 8.17 -8.08 4.25
C MET A 177 7.87 -8.70 2.88
N GLU A 178 6.58 -8.89 2.55
CA GLU A 178 6.15 -9.59 1.33
C GLU A 178 6.29 -8.72 0.09
N MET A 179 6.02 -7.39 0.21
CA MET A 179 6.07 -6.48 -0.92
C MET A 179 7.48 -6.25 -1.49
N ILE A 180 8.53 -6.65 -0.77
CA ILE A 180 9.91 -6.46 -1.20
C ILE A 180 10.27 -7.41 -2.34
N SER A 181 9.93 -8.71 -2.17
CA SER A 181 10.28 -9.75 -3.13
C SER A 181 9.21 -10.83 -3.20
N VAL A 182 8.74 -11.10 -4.41
CA VAL A 182 7.80 -12.19 -4.69
C VAL A 182 8.54 -13.53 -4.65
N GLY A 183 8.05 -14.43 -3.81
CA GLY A 183 8.61 -15.78 -3.64
C GLY A 183 9.70 -15.90 -2.57
N VAL A 184 10.12 -14.80 -1.94
CA VAL A 184 11.06 -14.79 -0.80
C VAL A 184 10.61 -13.77 0.24
N MET A 185 10.47 -14.21 1.49
CA MET A 185 10.09 -13.34 2.60
C MET A 185 11.25 -13.19 3.60
N TYR A 186 11.47 -11.98 4.10
CA TYR A 186 12.50 -11.66 5.08
C TYR A 186 12.06 -12.02 6.50
N TYR A 187 11.99 -13.31 6.86
CA TYR A 187 11.50 -13.77 8.17
C TYR A 187 12.25 -13.22 9.38
N ILE A 188 13.48 -12.75 9.22
CA ILE A 188 14.22 -12.08 10.31
C ILE A 188 13.52 -10.81 10.79
N ALA A 189 12.75 -10.16 9.92
CA ALA A 189 11.99 -8.96 10.24
C ALA A 189 10.61 -9.26 10.87
N LEU A 190 10.16 -10.53 10.92
CA LEU A 190 8.81 -10.88 11.38
C LEU A 190 8.50 -10.33 12.76
N VAL A 191 9.30 -10.71 13.76
CA VAL A 191 9.09 -10.26 15.16
C VAL A 191 9.21 -8.74 15.29
N PRO A 192 10.26 -8.09 14.74
CA PRO A 192 10.35 -6.64 14.72
C PRO A 192 9.15 -5.93 14.07
N CYS A 193 8.69 -6.39 12.91
CA CYS A 193 7.56 -5.77 12.21
C CYS A 193 6.24 -5.96 12.97
N VAL A 194 6.00 -7.14 13.55
CA VAL A 194 4.80 -7.39 14.38
C VAL A 194 4.78 -6.49 15.61
N ILE A 195 5.90 -6.37 16.32
CA ILE A 195 5.97 -5.49 17.50
C ILE A 195 5.73 -4.03 17.09
N SER A 196 6.39 -3.55 16.04
CA SER A 196 6.25 -2.16 15.61
C SER A 196 4.84 -1.84 15.10
N SER A 197 4.19 -2.78 14.39
CA SER A 197 2.81 -2.60 13.91
C SER A 197 1.79 -2.58 15.06
N LEU A 198 1.93 -3.47 16.05
CA LEU A 198 1.05 -3.51 17.22
C LEU A 198 1.18 -2.26 18.08
N ILE A 199 2.40 -1.78 18.31
CA ILE A 199 2.63 -0.52 19.04
C ILE A 199 1.99 0.65 18.30
N ALA A 200 2.19 0.73 16.99
CA ALA A 200 1.63 1.78 16.15
C ALA A 200 0.09 1.74 16.13
N HIS A 201 -0.50 0.54 16.02
CA HIS A 201 -1.94 0.34 16.13
C HIS A 201 -2.49 0.76 17.49
N GLY A 202 -1.79 0.40 18.57
CA GLY A 202 -2.17 0.82 19.93
C GLY A 202 -2.17 2.34 20.10
N ILE A 203 -1.18 3.05 19.51
CA ILE A 203 -1.16 4.52 19.50
C ILE A 203 -2.33 5.08 18.69
N ALA A 204 -2.56 4.58 17.47
CA ALA A 204 -3.66 5.02 16.63
C ALA A 204 -5.03 4.82 17.32
N SER A 205 -5.23 3.67 17.97
CA SER A 205 -6.44 3.35 18.72
C SER A 205 -6.62 4.26 19.96
N TYR A 206 -5.53 4.59 20.67
CA TYR A 206 -5.56 5.54 21.78
C TYR A 206 -6.06 6.93 21.37
N PHE A 207 -5.72 7.37 20.16
CA PHE A 207 -6.20 8.63 19.57
C PHE A 207 -7.51 8.46 18.79
N ASN A 208 -8.23 7.34 18.92
CA ASN A 208 -9.51 7.07 18.25
C ASN A 208 -9.43 7.15 16.71
N VAL A 209 -8.33 6.70 16.13
CA VAL A 209 -8.29 6.44 14.69
C VAL A 209 -9.25 5.29 14.41
N THR A 210 -10.26 5.53 13.58
CA THR A 210 -11.24 4.51 13.22
C THR A 210 -10.61 3.48 12.29
N ASN A 211 -10.71 2.21 12.66
CA ASN A 211 -10.34 1.11 11.77
C ASN A 211 -11.36 1.00 10.65
N GLU A 212 -10.89 0.82 9.44
CA GLU A 212 -11.75 0.48 8.31
C GLU A 212 -12.25 -0.96 8.51
N PHE A 213 -13.55 -1.12 8.67
CA PHE A 213 -14.19 -2.43 8.76
C PHE A 213 -15.47 -2.41 7.93
N PHE A 214 -15.63 -3.39 7.07
CA PHE A 214 -16.76 -3.51 6.17
C PHE A 214 -17.51 -4.81 6.46
N ALA A 215 -18.73 -4.72 6.95
CA ALA A 215 -19.54 -5.89 7.20
C ALA A 215 -20.06 -6.47 5.88
N ILE A 216 -19.89 -7.79 5.69
CA ILE A 216 -20.55 -8.53 4.61
C ILE A 216 -21.86 -9.06 5.18
N GLU A 217 -22.99 -8.56 4.68
CA GLU A 217 -24.30 -8.85 5.29
C GLU A 217 -24.74 -10.30 5.07
N ASN A 218 -24.61 -10.81 3.84
CA ASN A 218 -25.05 -12.14 3.47
C ASN A 218 -23.92 -12.91 2.81
N ILE A 219 -23.46 -14.00 3.43
CA ILE A 219 -22.46 -14.88 2.85
C ILE A 219 -23.15 -16.17 2.43
N PRO A 220 -23.33 -16.42 1.12
CA PRO A 220 -23.91 -17.66 0.63
C PRO A 220 -23.08 -18.87 1.01
N ASP A 221 -23.72 -20.06 1.08
CA ASP A 221 -23.02 -21.32 1.31
C ASP A 221 -21.94 -21.56 0.25
N PHE A 222 -20.82 -22.13 0.68
CA PHE A 222 -19.69 -22.45 -0.20
C PHE A 222 -20.00 -23.69 -1.03
N THR A 223 -20.66 -23.49 -2.18
CA THR A 223 -21.04 -24.53 -3.14
C THR A 223 -20.13 -24.51 -4.37
N ILE A 224 -20.15 -25.59 -5.16
CA ILE A 224 -19.38 -25.67 -6.41
C ILE A 224 -19.77 -24.53 -7.36
N LEU A 225 -21.06 -24.23 -7.51
CA LEU A 225 -21.54 -23.15 -8.40
C LEU A 225 -21.03 -21.77 -7.94
N ASN A 226 -21.12 -21.49 -6.64
CA ASN A 226 -20.64 -20.23 -6.06
C ASN A 226 -19.10 -20.12 -6.15
N SER A 227 -18.40 -21.22 -5.98
CA SER A 227 -16.93 -21.29 -6.17
C SER A 227 -16.53 -20.96 -7.62
N VAL A 228 -17.26 -21.45 -8.61
CA VAL A 228 -17.03 -21.12 -10.03
C VAL A 228 -17.25 -19.62 -10.30
N LYS A 229 -18.34 -19.04 -9.77
CA LYS A 229 -18.61 -17.60 -9.91
C LYS A 229 -17.46 -16.75 -9.30
N ILE A 230 -17.02 -17.07 -8.09
CA ILE A 230 -15.91 -16.37 -7.42
C ILE A 230 -14.59 -16.56 -8.15
N SER A 231 -14.31 -17.76 -8.68
CA SER A 231 -13.12 -17.99 -9.50
C SER A 231 -13.14 -17.14 -10.78
N ALA A 232 -14.29 -17.02 -11.43
CA ALA A 232 -14.46 -16.15 -12.59
C ALA A 232 -14.22 -14.67 -12.22
N LEU A 233 -14.78 -14.20 -11.11
CA LEU A 233 -14.53 -12.85 -10.59
C LEU A 233 -13.02 -12.62 -10.34
N ALA A 234 -12.34 -13.56 -9.69
CA ALA A 234 -10.91 -13.46 -9.38
C ALA A 234 -10.03 -13.39 -10.65
N ILE A 235 -10.38 -14.19 -11.68
CA ILE A 235 -9.73 -14.14 -13.00
C ILE A 235 -9.91 -12.76 -13.65
N LEU A 236 -11.12 -12.24 -13.65
CA LEU A 236 -11.41 -10.92 -14.20
C LEU A 236 -10.71 -9.81 -13.39
N CYS A 237 -10.66 -9.90 -12.06
CA CYS A 237 -9.89 -8.98 -11.21
C CYS A 237 -8.41 -9.01 -11.53
N ALA A 238 -7.84 -10.18 -11.85
CA ALA A 238 -6.45 -10.26 -12.30
C ALA A 238 -6.22 -9.47 -13.60
N LEU A 239 -7.14 -9.56 -14.56
CA LEU A 239 -7.04 -8.76 -15.80
C LEU A 239 -7.20 -7.25 -15.54
N VAL A 240 -8.11 -6.86 -14.67
CA VAL A 240 -8.27 -5.45 -14.27
C VAL A 240 -7.05 -4.95 -13.50
N SER A 241 -6.39 -5.80 -12.69
CA SER A 241 -5.14 -5.45 -12.00
C SER A 241 -4.00 -5.17 -12.99
N ILE A 242 -3.87 -5.98 -14.04
CA ILE A 242 -2.91 -5.74 -15.13
C ILE A 242 -3.23 -4.41 -15.83
N LEU A 243 -4.51 -4.18 -16.16
CA LEU A 243 -4.95 -2.94 -16.81
C LEU A 243 -4.57 -1.71 -15.96
N PHE A 244 -4.79 -1.77 -14.65
CA PHE A 244 -4.44 -0.66 -13.74
C PHE A 244 -2.93 -0.42 -13.67
N CYS A 245 -2.11 -1.47 -13.51
CA CYS A 245 -0.65 -1.36 -13.54
C CYS A 245 -0.15 -0.76 -14.87
N VAL A 246 -0.63 -1.27 -15.99
CA VAL A 246 -0.27 -0.77 -17.34
C VAL A 246 -0.70 0.68 -17.52
N ALA A 247 -1.91 1.06 -17.07
CA ALA A 247 -2.40 2.44 -17.16
C ALA A 247 -1.52 3.41 -16.37
N LEU A 248 -1.14 3.07 -15.13
CA LEU A 248 -0.25 3.89 -14.29
C LEU A 248 1.12 4.06 -14.93
N HIS A 249 1.77 2.95 -15.31
CA HIS A 249 3.12 2.98 -15.85
C HIS A 249 3.17 3.64 -17.23
N SER A 250 2.16 3.40 -18.08
CA SER A 250 2.06 4.04 -19.39
C SER A 250 1.79 5.54 -19.28
N SER A 251 0.92 5.95 -18.37
CA SER A 251 0.65 7.36 -18.10
C SER A 251 1.93 8.09 -17.66
N GLU A 252 2.68 7.53 -16.70
CA GLU A 252 3.95 8.08 -16.27
C GLU A 252 4.96 8.20 -17.43
N ALA A 253 5.08 7.15 -18.26
CA ALA A 253 5.98 7.14 -19.41
C ALA A 253 5.57 8.18 -20.46
N LEU A 254 4.27 8.30 -20.78
CA LEU A 254 3.74 9.29 -21.72
C LEU A 254 4.00 10.72 -21.22
N TYR A 255 3.69 11.00 -19.95
CA TYR A 255 3.98 12.30 -19.37
C TYR A 255 5.47 12.64 -19.41
N LYS A 256 6.37 11.71 -19.06
CA LYS A 256 7.82 11.94 -19.13
C LYS A 256 8.31 12.16 -20.57
N LYS A 257 7.73 11.46 -21.54
CA LYS A 257 8.08 11.58 -22.95
C LYS A 257 7.68 12.92 -23.56
N TYR A 258 6.43 13.35 -23.34
CA TYR A 258 5.89 14.56 -23.96
C TYR A 258 6.07 15.83 -23.11
N LEU A 259 6.20 15.68 -21.80
CA LEU A 259 6.36 16.75 -20.83
C LEU A 259 7.55 16.47 -19.90
N PRO A 260 8.78 16.58 -20.39
CA PRO A 260 9.99 16.24 -19.62
C PRO A 260 10.21 17.17 -18.42
N ASN A 261 9.78 18.44 -18.52
CA ASN A 261 9.86 19.38 -17.41
C ASN A 261 8.82 19.03 -16.34
N LYS A 262 9.26 18.80 -15.09
CA LYS A 262 8.41 18.41 -13.97
C LYS A 262 7.31 19.42 -13.65
N TYR A 263 7.64 20.73 -13.74
CA TYR A 263 6.67 21.82 -13.47
C TYR A 263 5.56 21.85 -14.52
N THR A 264 5.93 21.82 -15.81
CA THR A 264 4.94 21.77 -16.90
C THR A 264 4.09 20.52 -16.82
N ARG A 265 4.71 19.38 -16.52
CA ARG A 265 4.04 18.09 -16.42
C ARG A 265 2.97 18.07 -15.34
N VAL A 266 3.29 18.49 -14.12
CA VAL A 266 2.33 18.48 -13.01
C VAL A 266 1.23 19.53 -13.21
N PHE A 267 1.55 20.69 -13.82
CA PHE A 267 0.55 21.72 -14.13
C PHE A 267 -0.47 21.22 -15.16
N ILE A 268 -0.01 20.68 -16.28
CA ILE A 268 -0.88 20.13 -17.35
C ILE A 268 -1.66 18.92 -16.83
N GLY A 269 -1.01 18.04 -16.05
CA GLY A 269 -1.69 16.89 -15.42
C GLY A 269 -2.82 17.33 -14.49
N GLY A 270 -2.61 18.37 -13.69
CA GLY A 270 -3.66 18.95 -12.87
C GLY A 270 -4.83 19.50 -13.70
N CYS A 271 -4.54 20.18 -14.82
CA CYS A 271 -5.57 20.62 -15.76
C CYS A 271 -6.37 19.45 -16.35
N PHE A 272 -5.71 18.34 -16.71
CA PHE A 272 -6.42 17.14 -17.21
C PHE A 272 -7.34 16.52 -16.16
N VAL A 273 -6.92 16.47 -14.90
CA VAL A 273 -7.78 15.99 -13.80
C VAL A 273 -9.00 16.91 -13.64
N ILE A 274 -8.84 18.23 -13.72
CA ILE A 274 -9.96 19.18 -13.66
C ILE A 274 -10.92 18.94 -14.83
N ILE A 275 -10.42 18.84 -16.05
CA ILE A 275 -11.24 18.60 -17.25
C ILE A 275 -12.00 17.26 -17.11
N ALA A 276 -11.32 16.20 -16.68
CA ALA A 276 -11.96 14.91 -16.44
C ALA A 276 -13.07 15.00 -15.37
N THR A 277 -12.83 15.75 -14.29
CA THR A 277 -13.84 15.98 -13.25
C THR A 277 -15.05 16.75 -13.78
N MET A 278 -14.83 17.77 -14.62
CA MET A 278 -15.90 18.55 -15.25
C MET A 278 -16.73 17.66 -16.23
N LEU A 279 -16.07 16.82 -17.01
CA LEU A 279 -16.76 15.91 -17.94
C LEU A 279 -17.64 14.89 -17.20
N VAL A 280 -17.21 14.41 -16.06
CA VAL A 280 -17.98 13.49 -15.20
C VAL A 280 -19.09 14.23 -14.42
N GLY A 281 -18.95 15.54 -14.20
CA GLY A 281 -19.92 16.38 -13.52
C GLY A 281 -19.93 16.24 -11.99
N ASN A 282 -19.02 15.46 -11.41
CA ASN A 282 -18.88 15.28 -9.95
C ASN A 282 -17.46 14.91 -9.54
N GLN A 283 -17.17 14.96 -8.22
CA GLN A 283 -15.86 14.65 -7.66
C GLN A 283 -15.76 13.25 -7.04
N THR A 284 -16.60 12.32 -7.44
CA THR A 284 -16.69 10.96 -6.90
C THR A 284 -15.37 10.17 -7.04
N TYR A 285 -14.62 10.42 -8.13
CA TYR A 285 -13.39 9.71 -8.45
C TYR A 285 -12.11 10.41 -7.95
N ASN A 286 -12.27 11.60 -7.36
CA ASN A 286 -11.18 12.36 -6.75
C ASN A 286 -10.86 11.83 -5.32
N GLY A 287 -9.63 12.09 -4.85
CA GLY A 287 -9.18 11.63 -3.53
C GLY A 287 -9.18 10.10 -3.39
N THR A 288 -9.41 9.60 -2.19
CA THR A 288 -9.43 8.16 -1.89
C THR A 288 -10.66 7.44 -2.45
N GLY A 289 -11.84 8.04 -2.33
CA GLY A 289 -13.10 7.45 -2.74
C GLY A 289 -13.68 6.41 -1.77
N MET A 290 -13.37 6.50 -0.48
CA MET A 290 -13.85 5.54 0.55
C MET A 290 -15.38 5.44 0.60
N SER A 291 -16.09 6.55 0.40
CA SER A 291 -17.56 6.53 0.35
C SER A 291 -18.12 5.66 -0.77
N VAL A 292 -17.43 5.57 -1.90
CA VAL A 292 -17.85 4.71 -3.02
C VAL A 292 -17.55 3.25 -2.72
N ILE A 293 -16.45 2.96 -2.03
CA ILE A 293 -16.17 1.60 -1.55
C ILE A 293 -17.30 1.15 -0.63
N GLN A 294 -17.71 1.99 0.33
CA GLN A 294 -18.83 1.68 1.23
C GLN A 294 -20.14 1.46 0.44
N SER A 295 -20.48 2.37 -0.47
CA SER A 295 -21.67 2.19 -1.31
C SER A 295 -21.64 0.91 -2.15
N SER A 296 -20.44 0.46 -2.56
CA SER A 296 -20.28 -0.81 -3.29
C SER A 296 -20.50 -2.02 -2.39
N ILE A 297 -20.10 -1.97 -1.13
CA ILE A 297 -20.43 -2.98 -0.11
C ILE A 297 -21.96 -3.05 0.06
N ASP A 298 -22.61 -1.90 0.10
CA ASP A 298 -24.09 -1.80 0.20
C ASP A 298 -24.81 -2.18 -1.12
N GLY A 299 -24.07 -2.71 -2.11
CA GLY A 299 -24.61 -3.21 -3.38
C GLY A 299 -24.87 -2.15 -4.45
N SER A 300 -24.53 -0.88 -4.22
CA SER A 300 -24.77 0.23 -5.14
C SER A 300 -23.50 0.70 -5.83
N VAL A 301 -23.45 0.58 -7.16
CA VAL A 301 -22.27 1.00 -7.95
C VAL A 301 -22.68 1.52 -9.34
N ARG A 302 -21.94 2.51 -9.85
CA ARG A 302 -21.99 2.90 -11.26
C ARG A 302 -21.11 1.95 -12.09
N PRO A 303 -21.60 1.40 -13.23
CA PRO A 303 -20.82 0.43 -14.01
C PRO A 303 -19.45 0.93 -14.47
N GLU A 304 -19.34 2.20 -14.77
CA GLU A 304 -18.10 2.84 -15.24
C GLU A 304 -17.10 3.20 -14.13
N ALA A 305 -17.46 3.02 -12.84
CA ALA A 305 -16.70 3.56 -11.71
C ALA A 305 -15.27 3.04 -11.65
N PHE A 306 -15.05 1.75 -11.88
CA PHE A 306 -13.70 1.17 -11.85
C PHE A 306 -12.79 1.73 -12.95
N LEU A 307 -13.30 1.94 -14.17
CA LEU A 307 -12.56 2.49 -15.30
C LEU A 307 -12.22 3.97 -15.05
N LEU A 308 -13.18 4.75 -14.60
CA LEU A 308 -12.95 6.16 -14.29
C LEU A 308 -11.92 6.32 -13.18
N LYS A 309 -11.95 5.48 -12.15
CA LYS A 309 -10.91 5.53 -11.09
C LYS A 309 -9.52 5.21 -11.63
N ILE A 310 -9.39 4.23 -12.53
CA ILE A 310 -8.12 3.94 -13.21
C ILE A 310 -7.60 5.18 -13.94
N ILE A 311 -8.47 5.85 -14.73
CA ILE A 311 -8.09 7.03 -15.52
C ILE A 311 -7.69 8.19 -14.60
N PHE A 312 -8.50 8.54 -13.62
CA PHE A 312 -8.23 9.64 -12.70
C PHE A 312 -6.94 9.44 -11.91
N THR A 313 -6.69 8.22 -11.43
CA THR A 313 -5.47 7.89 -10.70
C THR A 313 -4.24 7.94 -11.62
N ALA A 314 -4.35 7.38 -12.83
CA ALA A 314 -3.28 7.41 -13.81
C ALA A 314 -2.93 8.86 -14.25
N LEU A 315 -3.93 9.72 -14.46
CA LEU A 315 -3.73 11.13 -14.75
C LEU A 315 -3.04 11.86 -13.59
N THR A 316 -3.45 11.58 -12.35
CA THR A 316 -2.90 12.26 -11.17
C THR A 316 -1.48 11.81 -10.86
N LEU A 317 -1.26 10.52 -10.62
CA LEU A 317 0.03 9.99 -10.20
C LEU A 317 1.05 10.00 -11.34
N GLY A 318 0.63 9.71 -12.56
CA GLY A 318 1.49 9.77 -13.74
C GLY A 318 2.06 11.17 -14.03
N ALA A 319 1.31 12.21 -13.69
CA ALA A 319 1.77 13.60 -13.80
C ALA A 319 2.83 13.98 -12.74
N GLY A 320 2.94 13.22 -11.64
CA GLY A 320 3.91 13.45 -10.58
C GLY A 320 3.33 14.02 -9.29
N PHE A 321 2.01 14.06 -9.14
CA PHE A 321 1.39 14.29 -7.84
C PHE A 321 1.76 13.17 -6.88
N LYS A 322 1.80 13.46 -5.60
CA LYS A 322 2.22 12.52 -4.56
C LYS A 322 1.02 11.92 -3.83
N GLY A 323 1.09 10.63 -3.56
CA GLY A 323 0.05 9.84 -2.91
C GLY A 323 0.33 8.36 -3.08
N GLY A 324 -0.63 7.50 -2.69
CA GLY A 324 -0.53 6.06 -2.80
C GLY A 324 -1.42 5.48 -3.91
N GLU A 325 -1.10 4.28 -4.36
CA GLU A 325 -1.82 3.52 -5.37
C GLU A 325 -2.74 2.44 -4.77
N ILE A 326 -2.58 2.12 -3.48
CA ILE A 326 -3.26 0.99 -2.82
C ILE A 326 -4.76 1.24 -2.67
N VAL A 327 -5.19 2.38 -2.08
CA VAL A 327 -6.62 2.67 -1.95
C VAL A 327 -7.33 2.80 -3.29
N PRO A 328 -6.76 3.45 -4.32
CA PRO A 328 -7.30 3.34 -5.67
C PRO A 328 -7.50 1.90 -6.15
N SER A 329 -6.58 0.98 -5.84
CA SER A 329 -6.75 -0.43 -6.18
C SER A 329 -7.94 -1.06 -5.44
N PHE A 330 -8.11 -0.76 -4.16
CA PHE A 330 -9.29 -1.19 -3.40
C PHE A 330 -10.60 -0.66 -4.01
N PHE A 331 -10.63 0.61 -4.37
CA PHE A 331 -11.80 1.22 -5.04
C PHE A 331 -12.14 0.49 -6.35
N ILE A 332 -11.13 0.27 -7.20
CA ILE A 332 -11.31 -0.39 -8.49
C ILE A 332 -11.83 -1.83 -8.27
N GLY A 333 -11.24 -2.56 -7.35
CA GLY A 333 -11.65 -3.93 -7.02
C GLY A 333 -13.04 -4.00 -6.41
N ALA A 334 -13.37 -3.09 -5.49
CA ALA A 334 -14.68 -2.98 -4.86
C ALA A 334 -15.78 -2.71 -5.89
N THR A 335 -15.60 -1.67 -6.71
CA THR A 335 -16.61 -1.27 -7.71
C THR A 335 -16.77 -2.30 -8.83
N PHE A 336 -15.68 -2.94 -9.25
CA PHE A 336 -15.74 -4.02 -10.23
C PHE A 336 -16.39 -5.28 -9.65
N GLY A 337 -16.08 -5.64 -8.40
CA GLY A 337 -16.70 -6.77 -7.70
C GLY A 337 -18.20 -6.58 -7.50
N CYS A 338 -18.63 -5.39 -7.06
CA CYS A 338 -20.06 -5.06 -6.94
C CYS A 338 -20.78 -5.14 -8.30
N LEU A 339 -20.18 -4.59 -9.35
CA LEU A 339 -20.73 -4.69 -10.71
C LEU A 339 -20.92 -6.15 -11.14
N PHE A 340 -19.92 -7.00 -10.89
CA PHE A 340 -20.01 -8.43 -11.21
C PHE A 340 -21.12 -9.11 -10.40
N GLY A 341 -21.25 -8.82 -9.10
CA GLY A 341 -22.33 -9.33 -8.24
C GLY A 341 -23.71 -8.96 -8.79
N ASN A 342 -23.91 -7.69 -9.13
CA ASN A 342 -25.18 -7.20 -9.69
C ASN A 342 -25.52 -7.84 -11.05
N LEU A 343 -24.53 -8.04 -11.92
CA LEU A 343 -24.74 -8.64 -13.25
C LEU A 343 -25.02 -10.14 -13.18
N THR A 344 -24.42 -10.85 -12.23
CA THR A 344 -24.55 -12.32 -12.12
C THR A 344 -25.63 -12.76 -11.14
N GLY A 345 -26.29 -11.80 -10.47
CA GLY A 345 -27.26 -12.08 -9.41
C GLY A 345 -26.64 -12.83 -8.21
N PHE A 346 -25.33 -12.61 -7.97
CA PHE A 346 -24.62 -13.15 -6.81
C PHE A 346 -24.43 -12.04 -5.77
N GLU A 347 -24.26 -12.40 -4.50
CA GLU A 347 -24.23 -11.42 -3.39
C GLU A 347 -23.25 -10.27 -3.65
N PRO A 348 -23.72 -9.03 -3.87
CA PRO A 348 -22.87 -7.92 -4.25
C PRO A 348 -21.84 -7.54 -3.18
N SER A 349 -22.19 -7.61 -1.89
CA SER A 349 -21.29 -7.25 -0.79
C SER A 349 -20.09 -8.21 -0.73
N LEU A 350 -20.34 -9.52 -0.86
CA LEU A 350 -19.28 -10.53 -0.95
C LEU A 350 -18.42 -10.34 -2.21
N CYS A 351 -19.06 -10.12 -3.37
CA CYS A 351 -18.33 -9.87 -4.62
C CYS A 351 -17.45 -8.59 -4.52
N THR A 352 -17.92 -7.56 -3.84
CA THR A 352 -17.18 -6.34 -3.57
C THR A 352 -15.94 -6.63 -2.74
N ALA A 353 -16.09 -7.35 -1.63
CA ALA A 353 -14.99 -7.73 -0.76
C ALA A 353 -13.95 -8.60 -1.49
N VAL A 354 -14.39 -9.65 -2.19
CA VAL A 354 -13.52 -10.53 -2.99
C VAL A 354 -12.83 -9.76 -4.11
N GLY A 355 -13.54 -8.87 -4.81
CA GLY A 355 -12.99 -8.03 -5.85
C GLY A 355 -11.91 -7.09 -5.34
N MET A 356 -12.15 -6.43 -4.21
CA MET A 356 -11.21 -5.54 -3.53
C MET A 356 -9.90 -6.26 -3.19
N ILE A 357 -9.99 -7.43 -2.56
CA ILE A 357 -8.82 -8.20 -2.11
C ILE A 357 -8.09 -8.84 -3.30
N SER A 358 -8.83 -9.38 -4.27
CA SER A 358 -8.24 -9.99 -5.48
C SER A 358 -7.47 -8.97 -6.29
N LEU A 359 -8.01 -7.77 -6.47
CA LEU A 359 -7.34 -6.72 -7.22
C LEU A 359 -6.09 -6.23 -6.47
N PHE A 360 -6.18 -6.02 -5.16
CA PHE A 360 -5.03 -5.68 -4.33
C PHE A 360 -3.92 -6.74 -4.44
N CYS A 361 -4.28 -8.03 -4.37
CA CYS A 361 -3.33 -9.13 -4.56
C CYS A 361 -2.65 -9.08 -5.93
N GLY A 362 -3.44 -8.84 -6.99
CA GLY A 362 -2.94 -8.78 -8.36
C GLY A 362 -1.95 -7.64 -8.60
N VAL A 363 -2.19 -6.46 -8.02
CA VAL A 363 -1.32 -5.27 -8.21
C VAL A 363 -0.10 -5.24 -7.29
N THR A 364 -0.18 -5.86 -6.10
CA THR A 364 0.93 -5.85 -5.11
C THR A 364 1.78 -7.11 -5.14
N ASN A 365 1.28 -8.20 -5.70
CA ASN A 365 1.87 -9.53 -5.66
C ASN A 365 2.07 -10.09 -4.24
N CYS A 366 1.17 -9.74 -3.30
CA CYS A 366 1.25 -10.07 -1.88
C CYS A 366 0.07 -10.95 -1.44
N PRO A 367 0.05 -12.26 -1.75
CA PRO A 367 -1.09 -13.13 -1.47
C PRO A 367 -1.33 -13.35 0.04
N ILE A 368 -0.29 -13.48 0.87
CA ILE A 368 -0.46 -13.69 2.31
C ILE A 368 -0.99 -12.42 2.96
N THR A 369 -0.45 -11.27 2.60
CA THR A 369 -0.96 -9.98 3.05
C THR A 369 -2.42 -9.79 2.64
N SER A 370 -2.78 -10.14 1.40
CA SER A 370 -4.15 -10.03 0.91
C SER A 370 -5.13 -10.84 1.76
N LEU A 371 -4.74 -12.05 2.14
CA LEU A 371 -5.55 -12.90 3.02
C LEU A 371 -5.70 -12.29 4.41
N LEU A 372 -4.62 -11.74 5.00
CA LEU A 372 -4.67 -11.10 6.31
C LEU A 372 -5.51 -9.81 6.28
N ILE A 373 -5.37 -9.00 5.23
CA ILE A 373 -6.21 -7.81 5.03
C ILE A 373 -7.69 -8.21 4.93
N SER A 374 -8.02 -9.32 4.24
CA SER A 374 -9.41 -9.76 4.15
C SER A 374 -10.02 -10.07 5.52
N PHE A 375 -9.26 -10.66 6.42
CA PHE A 375 -9.72 -10.96 7.78
C PHE A 375 -9.85 -9.69 8.64
N GLU A 376 -8.91 -8.78 8.53
CA GLU A 376 -8.93 -7.54 9.32
C GLU A 376 -10.00 -6.55 8.83
N LEU A 377 -10.35 -6.53 7.53
CA LEU A 377 -11.36 -5.63 6.95
C LEU A 377 -12.77 -6.22 6.92
N PHE A 378 -12.91 -7.52 6.73
CA PHE A 378 -14.22 -8.15 6.47
C PHE A 378 -14.59 -9.25 7.47
N GLY A 379 -13.69 -9.61 8.39
CA GLY A 379 -13.88 -10.74 9.30
C GLY A 379 -13.58 -12.09 8.63
N TYR A 380 -13.90 -13.16 9.35
CA TYR A 380 -13.51 -14.52 8.96
C TYR A 380 -14.58 -15.28 8.16
N ASP A 381 -15.82 -14.82 8.16
CA ASP A 381 -16.95 -15.57 7.60
C ASP A 381 -16.83 -15.81 6.10
N GLY A 382 -16.25 -14.86 5.36
CA GLY A 382 -15.94 -14.97 3.92
C GLY A 382 -14.67 -15.76 3.57
N MET A 383 -13.97 -16.34 4.55
CA MET A 383 -12.66 -16.97 4.39
C MET A 383 -12.56 -17.96 3.22
N PRO A 384 -13.50 -18.91 3.01
CA PRO A 384 -13.39 -19.87 1.90
C PRO A 384 -13.32 -19.19 0.53
N TYR A 385 -14.06 -18.09 0.36
CA TYR A 385 -14.08 -17.33 -0.89
C TYR A 385 -12.79 -16.55 -1.11
N PHE A 386 -12.22 -15.95 -0.06
CA PHE A 386 -10.93 -15.27 -0.13
C PHE A 386 -9.78 -16.24 -0.43
N LEU A 387 -9.77 -17.40 0.25
CA LEU A 387 -8.76 -18.46 0.01
C LEU A 387 -8.80 -18.99 -1.42
N LEU A 388 -9.99 -19.03 -2.04
CA LEU A 388 -10.14 -19.44 -3.43
C LEU A 388 -9.69 -18.34 -4.41
N ALA A 389 -10.10 -17.10 -4.17
CA ALA A 389 -9.92 -16.00 -5.12
C ALA A 389 -8.47 -15.49 -5.20
N ILE A 390 -7.79 -15.37 -4.06
CA ILE A 390 -6.43 -14.82 -3.96
C ILE A 390 -5.42 -15.58 -4.84
N PRO A 391 -5.32 -16.93 -4.80
CA PRO A 391 -4.38 -17.67 -5.64
C PRO A 391 -4.62 -17.47 -7.14
N PHE A 392 -5.90 -17.42 -7.59
CA PHE A 392 -6.21 -17.15 -9.00
C PHE A 392 -5.73 -15.76 -9.41
N SER A 393 -6.03 -14.73 -8.61
CA SER A 393 -5.59 -13.37 -8.90
C SER A 393 -4.06 -13.25 -8.88
N TYR A 394 -3.39 -13.83 -7.89
CA TYR A 394 -1.94 -13.85 -7.78
C TYR A 394 -1.26 -14.48 -9.00
N MET A 395 -1.75 -15.65 -9.42
CA MET A 395 -1.15 -16.37 -10.54
C MET A 395 -1.40 -15.64 -11.86
N LEU A 396 -2.65 -15.22 -12.11
CA LEU A 396 -3.06 -14.69 -13.41
C LEU A 396 -2.70 -13.21 -13.62
N SER A 397 -2.36 -12.46 -12.55
CA SER A 397 -1.78 -11.11 -12.70
C SER A 397 -0.37 -11.14 -13.31
N GLY A 398 0.22 -12.30 -13.49
CA GLY A 398 1.53 -12.45 -14.11
C GLY A 398 2.63 -11.74 -13.34
N TYR A 399 3.48 -11.03 -14.06
CA TYR A 399 4.62 -10.30 -13.50
C TYR A 399 4.38 -8.78 -13.47
N PHE A 400 3.13 -8.36 -13.61
CA PHE A 400 2.75 -6.97 -13.45
C PHE A 400 2.64 -6.60 -11.96
N GLY A 401 2.94 -5.35 -11.63
CA GLY A 401 2.85 -4.84 -10.26
C GLY A 401 2.94 -3.32 -10.22
N LEU A 402 2.52 -2.72 -9.10
CA LEU A 402 2.60 -1.28 -8.87
C LEU A 402 4.04 -0.79 -8.72
N TYR A 403 4.93 -1.61 -8.14
CA TYR A 403 6.26 -1.21 -7.72
C TYR A 403 7.33 -1.84 -8.59
N ARG A 404 7.93 -1.08 -9.51
CA ARG A 404 8.99 -1.55 -10.41
C ARG A 404 10.24 -2.06 -9.70
N SER A 405 10.49 -1.61 -8.48
CA SER A 405 11.61 -2.07 -7.65
C SER A 405 11.34 -3.41 -6.96
N GLN A 406 10.09 -3.91 -6.97
CA GLN A 406 9.76 -5.23 -6.46
C GLN A 406 10.39 -6.30 -7.34
N LYS A 407 11.08 -7.26 -6.73
CA LYS A 407 11.72 -8.36 -7.45
C LYS A 407 10.86 -9.61 -7.42
N ILE A 408 10.75 -10.26 -8.57
CA ILE A 408 10.16 -11.59 -8.68
C ILE A 408 11.32 -12.58 -8.72
N VAL A 409 11.54 -13.24 -7.58
CA VAL A 409 12.69 -14.15 -7.38
C VAL A 409 12.40 -15.50 -8.01
N TYR A 410 11.23 -16.06 -7.75
CA TYR A 410 10.77 -17.32 -8.33
C TYR A 410 9.56 -17.08 -9.24
N SER A 411 9.49 -17.87 -10.31
CA SER A 411 8.36 -17.81 -11.24
C SER A 411 7.05 -18.20 -10.54
N LYS A 412 5.96 -17.49 -10.86
CA LYS A 412 4.60 -17.85 -10.41
C LYS A 412 4.04 -19.08 -11.12
N TYR A 413 4.65 -19.50 -12.24
CA TYR A 413 4.14 -20.56 -13.12
C TYR A 413 5.00 -21.84 -13.15
N LYS A 414 6.29 -21.72 -12.82
CA LYS A 414 7.26 -22.82 -12.93
C LYS A 414 8.19 -22.79 -11.72
N THR A 415 8.73 -23.93 -11.35
CA THR A 415 9.76 -24.06 -10.31
C THR A 415 11.12 -23.56 -10.81
N SER A 416 11.20 -22.29 -11.19
CA SER A 416 12.41 -21.69 -11.74
C SER A 416 12.74 -20.38 -11.05
N TYR A 417 14.02 -20.17 -10.79
CA TYR A 417 14.56 -18.90 -10.32
C TYR A 417 14.67 -17.95 -11.51
N ILE A 418 14.11 -16.75 -11.42
CA ILE A 418 14.07 -15.78 -12.52
C ILE A 418 14.69 -14.43 -12.15
N ASN A 419 14.58 -13.98 -10.92
CA ASN A 419 15.13 -12.73 -10.37
C ASN A 419 14.97 -11.52 -11.31
N LYS A 420 13.74 -11.22 -11.69
CA LYS A 420 13.37 -10.08 -12.54
C LYS A 420 12.60 -9.04 -11.73
N SER A 421 12.66 -7.79 -12.16
CA SER A 421 11.75 -6.75 -11.65
C SER A 421 10.34 -6.92 -12.22
N THR A 422 9.32 -6.41 -11.52
CA THR A 422 7.94 -6.33 -12.04
C THR A 422 7.86 -5.41 -13.26
N HIS A 423 6.88 -5.66 -14.11
CA HIS A 423 6.59 -4.85 -15.31
C HIS A 423 5.69 -3.68 -14.98
#